data_8cdd8ba5d7ab8ce38686bfbb10005018
#
_entry.id   8cdd8ba5d7ab8ce38686bfbb10005018
#
_cell.length_a   1.000
_cell.length_b   1.000
_cell.length_c   1.000
_cell.angle_alpha   90.00
_cell.angle_beta   90.00
_cell.angle_gamma   90.00
#
_symmetry.space_group_name_H-M   'P 1'
#
loop_
_entity.id
_entity.type
_entity.pdbx_description
1 polymer ?
#
loop_
_entity_poly.entity_id
_entity_poly.type
_entity_poly.pdbx_seq_one_letter_code
_entity_poly.pdbx_strand_id
1 'polypeptide(L)'
;MIMAGPDVPVGECKTPVSLLDLAHTIPDHFGIAFDGRSSHQPLHDVITAVEQPDRPILSQYHAAGAVSGAYMYKKGRWKLNYYVDFPPELFDLQNDPKEHFDLANDPEHADTLALLEAELRAILDPQAVDKIAFADQADLIEFHGGRDAALALGAPGATPPPKV
;
A
#
# COMPACT_ATOMS: atom_id res chain seq x y z
N MET A 1 5.43 5.95 -12.48
CA MET A 1 6.82 5.45 -12.47
C MET A 1 7.41 5.67 -13.85
N ILE A 2 8.72 5.93 -13.96
CA ILE A 2 9.45 6.01 -15.23
C ILE A 2 10.55 4.96 -15.19
N MET A 3 10.66 4.17 -16.26
CA MET A 3 11.71 3.15 -16.43
C MET A 3 12.45 3.43 -17.73
N ALA A 4 13.77 3.29 -17.74
CA ALA A 4 14.59 3.48 -18.92
C ALA A 4 15.79 2.51 -18.89
N GLY A 5 16.16 2.00 -20.04
CA GLY A 5 17.29 1.07 -20.20
C GLY A 5 17.35 0.48 -21.59
N PRO A 6 18.40 -0.33 -21.91
CA PRO A 6 18.58 -0.89 -23.25
C PRO A 6 17.39 -1.71 -23.76
N ASP A 7 16.78 -2.50 -22.88
CA ASP A 7 15.71 -3.45 -23.22
C ASP A 7 14.31 -2.94 -22.82
N VAL A 8 14.18 -1.64 -22.49
CA VAL A 8 12.91 -1.03 -22.14
C VAL A 8 12.25 -0.46 -23.39
N PRO A 9 11.06 -0.96 -23.80
CA PRO A 9 10.33 -0.43 -24.95
C PRO A 9 9.90 1.02 -24.71
N VAL A 10 9.88 1.82 -25.77
CA VAL A 10 9.34 3.18 -25.71
C VAL A 10 7.81 3.09 -25.76
N GLY A 11 7.15 3.63 -24.73
CA GLY A 11 5.69 3.62 -24.66
C GLY A 11 5.16 3.95 -23.28
N GLU A 12 3.87 3.75 -23.10
CA GLU A 12 3.15 3.87 -21.83
C GLU A 12 2.47 2.53 -21.52
N CYS A 13 2.55 2.09 -20.28
CA CYS A 13 1.86 0.90 -19.78
C CYS A 13 0.85 1.31 -18.72
N LYS A 14 -0.42 0.90 -18.90
CA LYS A 14 -1.53 1.22 -18.01
C LYS A 14 -1.73 0.21 -16.88
N THR A 15 -0.97 -0.88 -16.88
CA THR A 15 -0.99 -1.85 -15.78
C THR A 15 -0.50 -1.18 -14.49
N PRO A 16 -1.30 -1.15 -13.42
CA PRO A 16 -0.85 -0.63 -12.13
C PRO A 16 0.35 -1.43 -11.60
N VAL A 17 1.31 -0.73 -11.00
CA VAL A 17 2.53 -1.33 -10.44
C VAL A 17 2.71 -0.94 -8.98
N SER A 18 3.41 -1.80 -8.23
CA SER A 18 3.71 -1.67 -6.81
C SER A 18 5.21 -1.56 -6.59
N LEU A 19 5.64 -1.06 -5.43
CA LEU A 19 7.04 -1.13 -4.99
C LEU A 19 7.53 -2.57 -4.83
N LEU A 20 6.64 -3.53 -4.62
CA LEU A 20 6.99 -4.94 -4.57
C LEU A 20 7.44 -5.47 -5.94
N ASP A 21 6.95 -4.91 -7.04
CA ASP A 21 7.44 -5.24 -8.39
C ASP A 21 8.91 -4.80 -8.57
N LEU A 22 9.33 -3.69 -7.92
CA LEU A 22 10.74 -3.28 -7.89
C LEU A 22 11.62 -4.28 -7.13
N ALA A 23 11.11 -4.85 -6.03
CA ALA A 23 11.83 -5.87 -5.27
C ALA A 23 12.12 -7.13 -6.11
N HIS A 24 11.26 -7.44 -7.09
CA HIS A 24 11.48 -8.50 -8.07
C HIS A 24 12.39 -8.04 -9.23
N THR A 25 12.24 -6.79 -9.69
CA THR A 25 12.97 -6.24 -10.84
C THR A 25 14.47 -6.16 -10.57
N ILE A 26 14.88 -5.72 -9.37
CA ILE A 26 16.29 -5.49 -9.05
C ILE A 26 17.10 -6.80 -9.06
N PRO A 27 16.73 -7.85 -8.31
CA PRO A 27 17.44 -9.13 -8.37
C PRO A 27 17.46 -9.74 -9.76
N ASP A 28 16.33 -9.70 -10.46
CA ASP A 28 16.19 -10.26 -11.80
C ASP A 28 17.15 -9.60 -12.79
N HIS A 29 17.29 -8.27 -12.74
CA HIS A 29 18.25 -7.53 -13.58
C HIS A 29 19.71 -7.99 -13.38
N PHE A 30 20.04 -8.44 -12.17
CA PHE A 30 21.37 -8.97 -11.86
C PHE A 30 21.49 -10.49 -12.01
N GLY A 31 20.47 -11.18 -12.51
CA GLY A 31 20.44 -12.63 -12.63
C GLY A 31 20.42 -13.35 -11.28
N ILE A 32 19.95 -12.70 -10.23
CA ILE A 32 19.85 -13.25 -8.87
C ILE A 32 18.44 -13.81 -8.69
N ALA A 33 18.33 -15.08 -8.29
CA ALA A 33 17.04 -15.65 -7.94
C ALA A 33 16.45 -14.92 -6.73
N PHE A 34 15.21 -14.43 -6.87
CA PHE A 34 14.48 -13.77 -5.79
C PHE A 34 13.53 -14.78 -5.14
N ASP A 35 13.78 -15.10 -3.87
CA ASP A 35 12.94 -16.00 -3.05
C ASP A 35 11.82 -15.22 -2.34
N GLY A 36 11.22 -14.25 -3.03
CA GLY A 36 10.08 -13.49 -2.51
C GLY A 36 8.80 -14.30 -2.57
N ARG A 37 8.05 -14.32 -1.46
CA ARG A 37 6.75 -15.02 -1.35
C ARG A 37 5.59 -14.24 -1.96
N SER A 38 5.84 -13.27 -2.84
CA SER A 38 4.81 -12.43 -3.43
C SER A 38 4.49 -12.87 -4.86
N SER A 39 3.25 -12.64 -5.29
CA SER A 39 2.80 -12.85 -6.67
C SER A 39 3.20 -11.71 -7.61
N HIS A 40 4.09 -10.82 -7.19
CA HIS A 40 4.56 -9.69 -7.98
C HIS A 40 5.58 -10.16 -9.04
N GLN A 41 5.75 -9.37 -10.07
CA GLN A 41 6.57 -9.70 -11.24
C GLN A 41 7.58 -8.59 -11.51
N PRO A 42 8.74 -8.91 -12.12
CA PRO A 42 9.64 -7.88 -12.59
C PRO A 42 8.95 -6.88 -13.52
N LEU A 43 9.29 -5.61 -13.42
CA LEU A 43 8.63 -4.54 -14.19
C LEU A 43 8.77 -4.73 -15.71
N HIS A 44 9.88 -5.31 -16.20
CA HIS A 44 10.04 -5.58 -17.63
C HIS A 44 9.03 -6.62 -18.12
N ASP A 45 8.67 -7.62 -17.31
CA ASP A 45 7.61 -8.57 -17.64
C ASP A 45 6.25 -7.88 -17.67
N VAL A 46 6.00 -6.98 -16.71
CA VAL A 46 4.74 -6.21 -16.65
C VAL A 46 4.57 -5.33 -17.88
N ILE A 47 5.62 -4.62 -18.33
CA ILE A 47 5.53 -3.70 -19.49
C ILE A 47 5.49 -4.41 -20.84
N THR A 48 5.92 -5.66 -20.91
CA THR A 48 5.90 -6.47 -22.16
C THR A 48 4.69 -7.39 -22.25
N ALA A 49 3.99 -7.63 -21.13
CA ALA A 49 2.78 -8.43 -21.10
C ALA A 49 1.55 -7.66 -21.65
N VAL A 50 0.44 -8.38 -21.81
CA VAL A 50 -0.86 -7.76 -22.10
C VAL A 50 -1.25 -6.86 -20.93
N GLU A 51 -1.66 -5.63 -21.23
CA GLU A 51 -2.08 -4.66 -20.22
C GLU A 51 -3.23 -5.19 -19.34
N GLN A 52 -3.09 -5.00 -18.06
CA GLN A 52 -4.06 -5.38 -17.02
C GLN A 52 -4.44 -4.14 -16.18
N PRO A 53 -5.28 -3.24 -16.72
CA PRO A 53 -5.63 -1.98 -16.03
C PRO A 53 -6.35 -2.22 -14.70
N ASP A 54 -6.97 -3.39 -14.54
CA ASP A 54 -7.67 -3.80 -13.31
C ASP A 54 -6.80 -4.60 -12.33
N ARG A 55 -5.48 -4.68 -12.57
CA ARG A 55 -4.55 -5.32 -11.63
C ARG A 55 -4.67 -4.65 -10.25
N PRO A 56 -4.96 -5.44 -9.19
CA PRO A 56 -5.13 -4.87 -7.87
C PRO A 56 -3.80 -4.40 -7.28
N ILE A 57 -3.86 -3.30 -6.54
CA ILE A 57 -2.73 -2.76 -5.77
C ILE A 57 -3.17 -2.60 -4.32
N LEU A 58 -2.37 -3.12 -3.41
CA LEU A 58 -2.52 -2.96 -1.97
C LEU A 58 -1.35 -2.15 -1.42
N SER A 59 -1.66 -1.17 -0.59
CA SER A 59 -0.70 -0.48 0.28
C SER A 59 -1.23 -0.48 1.70
N GLN A 60 -0.35 -0.61 2.68
CA GLN A 60 -0.73 -0.61 4.09
C GLN A 60 0.19 0.32 4.89
N TYR A 61 -0.35 0.90 5.96
CA TYR A 61 0.35 1.83 6.80
C TYR A 61 0.04 1.55 8.28
N HIS A 62 1.09 1.31 9.06
CA HIS A 62 1.03 1.03 10.50
C HIS A 62 2.07 1.87 11.27
N ALA A 63 2.55 2.96 10.67
CA ALA A 63 3.69 3.70 11.18
C ALA A 63 3.29 4.79 12.18
N ALA A 64 4.29 5.56 12.63
CA ALA A 64 4.16 6.62 13.62
C ALA A 64 3.01 7.60 13.30
N GLY A 65 2.17 7.85 14.30
CA GLY A 65 1.01 8.74 14.19
C GLY A 65 -0.28 8.09 13.71
N ALA A 66 -0.24 6.84 13.22
CA ALA A 66 -1.45 6.09 12.93
C ALA A 66 -2.10 5.62 14.22
N VAL A 67 -3.41 5.87 14.38
CA VAL A 67 -4.20 5.38 15.51
C VAL A 67 -4.66 3.94 15.30
N SER A 68 -4.65 3.48 14.05
CA SER A 68 -4.96 2.10 13.65
C SER A 68 -4.35 1.81 12.28
N GLY A 69 -4.36 0.55 11.86
CA GLY A 69 -3.94 0.14 10.52
C GLY A 69 -4.79 0.80 9.43
N ALA A 70 -4.12 1.34 8.42
CA ALA A 70 -4.73 1.91 7.24
C ALA A 70 -4.33 1.11 5.99
N TYR A 71 -5.29 0.82 5.14
CA TYR A 71 -5.12 0.01 3.94
C TYR A 71 -5.71 0.74 2.74
N MET A 72 -4.92 0.95 1.71
CA MET A 72 -5.39 1.40 0.41
C MET A 72 -5.46 0.21 -0.54
N TYR A 73 -6.66 -0.10 -1.04
CA TYR A 73 -6.88 -1.11 -2.06
C TYR A 73 -7.43 -0.47 -3.32
N LYS A 74 -6.69 -0.58 -4.42
CA LYS A 74 -7.09 -0.03 -5.72
C LYS A 74 -7.27 -1.14 -6.73
N LYS A 75 -8.41 -1.14 -7.46
CA LYS A 75 -8.68 -2.04 -8.57
C LYS A 75 -9.45 -1.32 -9.68
N GLY A 76 -8.91 -1.32 -10.89
CA GLY A 76 -9.47 -0.55 -11.99
C GLY A 76 -9.60 0.93 -11.65
N ARG A 77 -10.83 1.46 -11.79
CA ARG A 77 -11.15 2.85 -11.46
C ARG A 77 -11.37 3.12 -9.97
N TRP A 78 -11.59 2.08 -9.18
CA TRP A 78 -11.98 2.21 -7.78
C TRP A 78 -10.80 2.19 -6.83
N LYS A 79 -10.86 3.02 -5.80
CA LYS A 79 -9.92 3.07 -4.68
C LYS A 79 -10.70 3.03 -3.37
N LEU A 80 -10.41 2.04 -2.56
CA LEU A 80 -10.85 1.90 -1.18
C LEU A 80 -9.72 2.31 -0.25
N ASN A 81 -9.98 3.22 0.69
CA ASN A 81 -9.17 3.40 1.89
C ASN A 81 -9.93 2.77 3.06
N TYR A 82 -9.38 1.71 3.60
CA TYR A 82 -9.95 1.00 4.75
C TYR A 82 -9.13 1.31 6.00
N TYR A 83 -9.79 1.64 7.08
CA TYR A 83 -9.20 1.95 8.37
C TYR A 83 -9.77 1.01 9.42
N VAL A 84 -8.89 0.37 10.24
CA VAL A 84 -9.38 -0.48 11.33
C VAL A 84 -10.12 0.37 12.37
N ASP A 85 -11.36 -0.04 12.69
CA ASP A 85 -12.27 0.63 13.63
C ASP A 85 -12.73 2.05 13.25
N PHE A 86 -12.48 2.48 11.99
CA PHE A 86 -12.98 3.77 11.48
C PHE A 86 -13.75 3.58 10.16
N PRO A 87 -14.60 4.55 9.77
CA PRO A 87 -15.30 4.50 8.49
C PRO A 87 -14.32 4.42 7.31
N PRO A 88 -14.59 3.59 6.30
CA PRO A 88 -13.83 3.56 5.08
C PRO A 88 -14.12 4.77 4.19
N GLU A 89 -13.28 4.99 3.17
CA GLU A 89 -13.51 5.94 2.08
C GLU A 89 -13.48 5.20 0.75
N LEU A 90 -14.32 5.62 -0.20
CA LEU A 90 -14.39 5.06 -1.55
C LEU A 90 -14.29 6.16 -2.60
N PHE A 91 -13.41 6.00 -3.57
CA PHE A 91 -13.21 6.97 -4.64
C PHE A 91 -13.28 6.34 -6.02
N ASP A 92 -13.87 7.08 -6.97
CA ASP A 92 -13.90 6.77 -8.39
C ASP A 92 -12.83 7.57 -9.13
N LEU A 93 -11.63 7.04 -9.25
CA LEU A 93 -10.48 7.74 -9.84
C LEU A 93 -10.63 8.05 -11.34
N GLN A 94 -11.63 7.48 -12.02
CA GLN A 94 -11.92 7.81 -13.41
C GLN A 94 -12.68 9.13 -13.53
N ASN A 95 -13.67 9.36 -12.66
CA ASN A 95 -14.51 10.55 -12.67
C ASN A 95 -13.99 11.62 -11.70
N ASP A 96 -13.29 11.19 -10.64
CA ASP A 96 -12.70 12.04 -9.61
C ASP A 96 -11.24 11.68 -9.33
N PRO A 97 -10.31 11.97 -10.25
CA PRO A 97 -8.89 11.63 -10.08
C PRO A 97 -8.20 12.41 -8.95
N LYS A 98 -8.87 13.37 -8.33
CA LYS A 98 -8.38 14.17 -7.21
C LYS A 98 -8.98 13.76 -5.86
N GLU A 99 -9.86 12.76 -5.85
CA GLU A 99 -10.44 12.21 -4.62
C GLU A 99 -11.16 13.27 -3.77
N HIS A 100 -11.95 14.14 -4.43
CA HIS A 100 -12.69 15.21 -3.75
C HIS A 100 -14.03 14.71 -3.17
N PHE A 101 -14.55 13.60 -3.68
CA PHE A 101 -15.89 13.09 -3.33
C PHE A 101 -15.76 11.65 -2.81
N ASP A 102 -15.94 11.51 -1.50
CA ASP A 102 -16.04 10.20 -0.86
C ASP A 102 -17.42 9.59 -1.13
N LEU A 103 -17.45 8.42 -1.74
CA LEU A 103 -18.65 7.67 -2.13
C LEU A 103 -18.99 6.54 -1.14
N ALA A 104 -18.25 6.39 -0.03
CA ALA A 104 -18.46 5.27 0.89
C ALA A 104 -19.85 5.25 1.54
N ASN A 105 -20.48 6.44 1.68
CA ASN A 105 -21.83 6.58 2.22
C ASN A 105 -22.93 6.71 1.15
N ASP A 106 -22.59 6.62 -0.13
CA ASP A 106 -23.55 6.68 -1.22
C ASP A 106 -24.17 5.30 -1.44
N PRO A 107 -25.53 5.16 -1.28
CA PRO A 107 -26.20 3.88 -1.49
C PRO A 107 -26.02 3.28 -2.88
N GLU A 108 -25.80 4.11 -3.91
CA GLU A 108 -25.56 3.64 -5.29
C GLU A 108 -24.22 2.91 -5.42
N HIS A 109 -23.29 3.12 -4.49
CA HIS A 109 -21.95 2.53 -4.49
C HIS A 109 -21.73 1.46 -3.40
N ALA A 110 -22.79 1.12 -2.63
CA ALA A 110 -22.69 0.17 -1.52
C ALA A 110 -22.18 -1.21 -1.95
N ASP A 111 -22.63 -1.73 -3.09
CA ASP A 111 -22.17 -3.01 -3.63
C ASP A 111 -20.69 -2.97 -4.04
N THR A 112 -20.25 -1.84 -4.59
CA THR A 112 -18.84 -1.62 -4.97
C THR A 112 -17.94 -1.60 -3.73
N LEU A 113 -18.35 -0.87 -2.69
CA LEU A 113 -17.64 -0.82 -1.42
C LEU A 113 -17.51 -2.21 -0.80
N ALA A 114 -18.63 -2.94 -0.70
CA ALA A 114 -18.65 -4.28 -0.13
C ALA A 114 -17.76 -5.27 -0.92
N LEU A 115 -17.75 -5.17 -2.25
CA LEU A 115 -16.89 -5.99 -3.11
C LEU A 115 -15.41 -5.73 -2.83
N LEU A 116 -14.99 -4.47 -2.80
CA LEU A 116 -13.58 -4.11 -2.57
C LEU A 116 -13.11 -4.48 -1.16
N GLU A 117 -13.97 -4.33 -0.15
CA GLU A 117 -13.68 -4.82 1.20
C GLU A 117 -13.52 -6.34 1.25
N ALA A 118 -14.38 -7.08 0.57
CA ALA A 118 -14.29 -8.54 0.49
C ALA A 118 -12.99 -8.97 -0.21
N GLU A 119 -12.59 -8.29 -1.28
CA GLU A 119 -11.33 -8.56 -2.00
C GLU A 119 -10.10 -8.23 -1.14
N LEU A 120 -10.10 -7.12 -0.41
CA LEU A 120 -9.06 -6.78 0.56
C LEU A 120 -8.94 -7.88 1.62
N ARG A 121 -10.07 -8.30 2.21
CA ARG A 121 -10.10 -9.36 3.23
C ARG A 121 -9.73 -10.76 2.71
N ALA A 122 -9.85 -10.99 1.42
CA ALA A 122 -9.35 -12.21 0.79
C ALA A 122 -7.81 -12.25 0.72
N ILE A 123 -7.15 -11.08 0.75
CA ILE A 123 -5.68 -10.97 0.76
C ILE A 123 -5.14 -11.06 2.18
N LEU A 124 -5.75 -10.36 3.14
CA LEU A 124 -5.33 -10.32 4.54
C LEU A 124 -6.51 -10.00 5.47
N ASP A 125 -6.37 -10.31 6.75
CA ASP A 125 -7.29 -9.83 7.80
C ASP A 125 -6.76 -8.51 8.39
N PRO A 126 -7.39 -7.36 8.07
CA PRO A 126 -6.90 -6.06 8.53
C PRO A 126 -6.81 -5.94 10.06
N GLN A 127 -7.78 -6.52 10.79
CA GLN A 127 -7.80 -6.50 12.25
C GLN A 127 -6.69 -7.37 12.86
N ALA A 128 -6.41 -8.52 12.25
CA ALA A 128 -5.34 -9.38 12.73
C ALA A 128 -3.96 -8.75 12.48
N VAL A 129 -3.75 -8.15 11.30
CA VAL A 129 -2.49 -7.46 10.96
C VAL A 129 -2.28 -6.23 11.86
N ASP A 130 -3.33 -5.47 12.13
CA ASP A 130 -3.26 -4.31 13.03
C ASP A 130 -2.82 -4.72 14.45
N LYS A 131 -3.40 -5.80 14.99
CA LYS A 131 -2.99 -6.34 16.30
C LYS A 131 -1.52 -6.76 16.34
N ILE A 132 -1.03 -7.39 15.26
CA ILE A 132 0.38 -7.78 15.14
C ILE A 132 1.25 -6.52 15.14
N ALA A 133 0.90 -5.49 14.36
CA ALA A 133 1.66 -4.25 14.30
C ALA A 133 1.75 -3.55 15.67
N PHE A 134 0.66 -3.52 16.44
CA PHE A 134 0.68 -2.98 17.81
C PHE A 134 1.53 -3.81 18.77
N ALA A 135 1.49 -5.14 18.67
CA ALA A 135 2.32 -6.01 19.46
C ALA A 135 3.81 -5.80 19.17
N ASP A 136 4.19 -5.79 17.90
CA ASP A 136 5.57 -5.53 17.46
C ASP A 136 6.09 -4.16 17.92
N GLN A 137 5.22 -3.13 17.88
CA GLN A 137 5.56 -1.80 18.39
C GLN A 137 5.77 -1.80 19.92
N ALA A 138 4.95 -2.55 20.67
CA ALA A 138 5.11 -2.68 22.11
C ALA A 138 6.42 -3.40 22.46
N ASP A 139 6.72 -4.50 21.79
CA ASP A 139 7.97 -5.25 21.95
C ASP A 139 9.20 -4.40 21.62
N LEU A 140 9.12 -3.58 20.57
CA LEU A 140 10.20 -2.66 20.23
C LEU A 140 10.41 -1.58 21.28
N ILE A 141 9.34 -1.04 21.86
CA ILE A 141 9.41 -0.08 22.98
C ILE A 141 10.07 -0.72 24.20
N GLU A 142 9.71 -1.96 24.54
CA GLU A 142 10.31 -2.70 25.64
C GLU A 142 11.79 -2.99 25.39
N PHE A 143 12.15 -3.43 24.18
CA PHE A 143 13.54 -3.65 23.77
C PHE A 143 14.42 -2.41 23.96
N HIS A 144 13.88 -1.20 23.77
CA HIS A 144 14.59 0.07 23.99
C HIS A 144 14.53 0.58 25.46
N GLY A 145 14.08 -0.23 26.40
CA GLY A 145 14.06 0.12 27.83
C GLY A 145 12.81 0.86 28.29
N GLY A 146 11.71 0.71 27.52
CA GLY A 146 10.42 1.32 27.83
C GLY A 146 10.17 2.64 27.11
N ARG A 147 8.95 3.17 27.26
CA ARG A 147 8.47 4.34 26.51
C ARG A 147 9.36 5.59 26.67
N ASP A 148 9.76 5.89 27.90
CA ASP A 148 10.54 7.10 28.18
C ASP A 148 11.94 7.02 27.56
N ALA A 149 12.58 5.84 27.62
CA ALA A 149 13.86 5.61 26.98
C ALA A 149 13.75 5.67 25.45
N ALA A 150 12.72 5.06 24.87
CA ALA A 150 12.47 5.11 23.43
C ALA A 150 12.22 6.54 22.92
N LEU A 151 11.47 7.35 23.69
CA LEU A 151 11.25 8.77 23.38
C LEU A 151 12.53 9.61 23.48
N ALA A 152 13.41 9.29 24.45
CA ALA A 152 14.69 9.99 24.64
C ALA A 152 15.68 9.74 23.50
N LEU A 153 15.57 8.60 22.77
CA LEU A 153 16.37 8.31 21.58
C LEU A 153 16.04 9.26 20.40
N GLY A 154 14.87 9.89 20.45
CA GLY A 154 14.37 10.72 19.34
C GLY A 154 13.98 9.90 18.13
N ALA A 155 13.54 10.58 17.07
CA ALA A 155 13.23 9.98 15.80
C ALA A 155 14.38 10.28 14.81
N PRO A 156 15.30 9.34 14.55
CA PRO A 156 16.39 9.55 13.60
C PRO A 156 15.81 9.92 12.22
N GLY A 157 16.20 11.08 11.69
CA GLY A 157 15.76 11.56 10.38
C GLY A 157 14.39 12.25 10.36
N ALA A 158 13.68 12.37 11.49
CA ALA A 158 12.48 13.19 11.55
C ALA A 158 12.86 14.67 11.61
N THR A 159 12.22 15.51 10.79
CA THR A 159 12.33 16.96 10.92
C THR A 159 11.67 17.37 12.23
N PRO A 160 12.38 18.02 13.17
CA PRO A 160 11.75 18.45 14.40
C PRO A 160 10.63 19.46 14.09
N PRO A 161 9.52 19.44 14.84
CA PRO A 161 8.46 20.42 14.66
C PRO A 161 9.02 21.83 14.84
N PRO A 162 8.51 22.83 14.10
CA PRO A 162 8.93 24.22 14.26
C PRO A 162 8.72 24.62 15.74
N LYS A 163 9.74 25.23 16.32
CA LYS A 163 9.63 25.81 17.66
C LYS A 163 8.66 26.99 17.57
N VAL A 164 7.52 26.91 18.25
CA VAL A 164 6.57 28.01 18.40
C VAL A 164 7.14 29.00 19.42
#